data_c06177b543aee215dd1c4995a192294d
#
_entry.id   c06177b543aee215dd1c4995a192294d
#
_cell.length_a   1.000
_cell.length_b   1.000
_cell.length_c   1.000
_cell.angle_alpha   90.00
_cell.angle_beta   90.00
_cell.angle_gamma   90.00
#
_symmetry.space_group_name_H-M   'P 1'
#
loop_
_entity.id
_entity.type
_entity.pdbx_description
1 polymer ?
#
loop_
_entity_poly.entity_id
_entity_poly.type
_entity_poly.pdbx_seq_one_letter_code
_entity_poly.pdbx_strand_id
1 'polypeptide(L)'
;MTTSHSYRISRVINAPLRFVYSWCVDFREDDPMIWGSKAKRMILEKTKRRVIYMSTHRRRRRTIAVVRIVTLRPPNAWHLDLVGQERDEIGDYHLTRLGPRKTRLEITFRANYRIANAPTKEEDTKLTNKTWDKYIAALERDYARSG
;
A
#
# COMPACT_ATOMS: atom_id res chain seq x y z
N MET A 1 -17.28 -19.78 -2.03
CA MET A 1 -16.76 -19.77 -0.64
C MET A 1 -15.78 -18.60 -0.49
N THR A 2 -15.92 -17.81 0.57
CA THR A 2 -15.04 -16.70 0.87
C THR A 2 -14.18 -17.02 2.09
N THR A 3 -12.95 -16.56 2.07
CA THR A 3 -12.01 -16.68 3.19
C THR A 3 -11.63 -15.28 3.63
N SER A 4 -11.81 -15.00 4.90
CA SER A 4 -11.51 -13.67 5.47
C SER A 4 -10.52 -13.78 6.61
N HIS A 5 -9.58 -12.84 6.67
CA HIS A 5 -8.72 -12.67 7.83
C HIS A 5 -8.26 -11.23 7.97
N SER A 6 -7.88 -10.88 9.17
CA SER A 6 -7.28 -9.58 9.47
C SER A 6 -5.83 -9.77 9.84
N TYR A 7 -4.98 -8.83 9.45
CA TYR A 7 -3.58 -8.86 9.83
C TYR A 7 -3.04 -7.44 9.95
N ARG A 8 -1.87 -7.32 10.51
CA ARG A 8 -1.30 -6.05 10.90
C ARG A 8 0.22 -6.07 10.70
N ILE A 9 0.77 -4.95 10.24
CA ILE A 9 2.22 -4.76 10.22
C ILE A 9 2.58 -3.45 10.93
N SER A 10 3.80 -3.41 11.46
CA SER A 10 4.37 -2.22 12.09
C SER A 10 5.81 -2.09 11.64
N ARG A 11 6.16 -0.92 11.10
CA ARG A 11 7.49 -0.67 10.54
C ARG A 11 8.03 0.67 11.03
N VAL A 12 9.34 0.73 11.18
CA VAL A 12 10.04 1.98 11.49
C VAL A 12 10.74 2.48 10.24
N ILE A 13 10.56 3.75 9.93
CA ILE A 13 11.12 4.41 8.76
C ILE A 13 12.03 5.54 9.22
N ASN A 14 13.26 5.60 8.69
CA ASN A 14 14.25 6.60 9.05
C ASN A 14 14.09 7.85 8.19
N ALA A 15 13.00 8.55 8.42
CA ALA A 15 12.67 9.83 7.79
C ALA A 15 11.64 10.56 8.64
N PRO A 16 11.54 11.90 8.54
CA PRO A 16 10.53 12.66 9.29
C PRO A 16 9.10 12.30 8.87
N LEU A 17 8.17 12.36 9.80
CA LEU A 17 6.76 12.04 9.55
C LEU A 17 6.21 12.78 8.32
N ARG A 18 6.50 14.07 8.21
CA ARG A 18 6.02 14.89 7.10
C ARG A 18 6.50 14.37 5.75
N PHE A 19 7.77 13.98 5.67
CA PHE A 19 8.32 13.40 4.44
C PHE A 19 7.69 12.05 4.14
N VAL A 20 7.57 11.19 5.15
CA VAL A 20 6.98 9.85 5.01
C VAL A 20 5.54 9.96 4.49
N TYR A 21 4.73 10.83 5.11
CA TYR A 21 3.35 11.02 4.68
C TYR A 21 3.28 11.47 3.22
N SER A 22 3.99 12.54 2.87
CA SER A 22 3.98 13.07 1.51
C SER A 22 4.42 12.04 0.47
N TRP A 23 5.45 11.26 0.81
CA TRP A 23 5.96 10.21 -0.08
C TRP A 23 4.94 9.08 -0.27
N CYS A 24 4.32 8.62 0.82
CA CYS A 24 3.38 7.50 0.78
C CYS A 24 2.07 7.84 0.07
N VAL A 25 1.60 9.08 0.14
CA VAL A 25 0.33 9.49 -0.47
C VAL A 25 0.50 10.15 -1.83
N ASP A 26 1.73 10.23 -2.34
CA ASP A 26 2.03 10.69 -3.69
C ASP A 26 1.88 9.52 -4.67
N PHE A 27 0.65 9.10 -4.90
CA PHE A 27 0.36 7.98 -5.80
C PHE A 27 0.67 8.37 -7.25
N ARG A 28 1.56 7.59 -7.89
CA ARG A 28 1.99 7.82 -9.26
C ARG A 28 1.82 6.56 -10.09
N GLU A 29 1.69 6.73 -11.40
CA GLU A 29 1.50 5.60 -12.30
C GLU A 29 2.74 4.71 -12.42
N ASP A 30 3.92 5.25 -12.14
CA ASP A 30 5.18 4.49 -12.16
C ASP A 30 5.54 3.80 -10.83
N ASP A 31 4.74 3.98 -9.78
CA ASP A 31 4.99 3.34 -8.49
C ASP A 31 5.22 1.82 -8.57
N PRO A 32 4.49 1.05 -9.41
CA PRO A 32 4.75 -0.39 -9.50
C PRO A 32 6.18 -0.77 -9.81
N MET A 33 6.94 0.11 -10.44
CA MET A 33 8.35 -0.13 -10.75
C MET A 33 9.22 -0.21 -9.49
N ILE A 34 8.79 0.42 -8.39
CA ILE A 34 9.54 0.42 -7.12
C ILE A 34 9.76 -1.00 -6.60
N TRP A 35 8.75 -1.86 -6.73
CA TRP A 35 8.86 -3.24 -6.26
C TRP A 35 9.04 -4.25 -7.39
N GLY A 36 9.41 -3.78 -8.58
CA GLY A 36 9.70 -4.64 -9.72
C GLY A 36 8.47 -5.30 -10.34
N SER A 37 7.29 -4.73 -10.11
CA SER A 37 6.06 -5.25 -10.68
C SER A 37 5.90 -4.85 -12.14
N LYS A 38 5.35 -5.76 -12.94
CA LYS A 38 4.92 -5.48 -14.31
C LYS A 38 3.48 -4.99 -14.39
N ALA A 39 2.84 -4.79 -13.25
CA ALA A 39 1.49 -4.25 -13.18
C ALA A 39 1.45 -2.83 -13.74
N LYS A 40 0.35 -2.50 -14.40
CA LYS A 40 0.10 -1.16 -14.91
C LYS A 40 -0.86 -0.46 -13.96
N ARG A 41 -0.56 0.78 -13.63
CA ARG A 41 -1.41 1.61 -12.78
C ARG A 41 -1.97 2.76 -13.60
N MET A 42 -3.27 3.00 -13.49
CA MET A 42 -3.96 4.12 -14.10
C MET A 42 -4.63 4.94 -13.01
N ILE A 43 -4.26 6.22 -12.90
CA ILE A 43 -4.89 7.14 -11.95
C ILE A 43 -6.21 7.63 -12.55
N LEU A 44 -7.32 7.33 -11.87
CA LEU A 44 -8.66 7.73 -12.31
C LEU A 44 -9.11 9.04 -11.68
N GLU A 45 -8.69 9.32 -10.46
CA GLU A 45 -8.99 10.56 -9.75
C GLU A 45 -7.87 10.83 -8.76
N LYS A 46 -7.48 12.08 -8.65
CA LYS A 46 -6.49 12.50 -7.64
C LYS A 46 -6.84 13.89 -7.14
N THR A 47 -7.31 13.96 -5.90
CA THR A 47 -7.66 15.20 -5.21
C THR A 47 -6.89 15.28 -3.90
N LYS A 48 -7.06 16.37 -3.16
CA LYS A 48 -6.45 16.52 -1.82
C LYS A 48 -7.01 15.54 -0.78
N ARG A 49 -8.17 14.94 -1.06
CA ARG A 49 -8.87 14.08 -0.10
C ARG A 49 -8.95 12.62 -0.54
N ARG A 50 -8.84 12.37 -1.85
CA ARG A 50 -9.08 11.03 -2.38
C ARG A 50 -8.24 10.76 -3.62
N VAL A 51 -7.73 9.54 -3.70
CA VAL A 51 -7.07 9.03 -4.90
C VAL A 51 -7.76 7.74 -5.28
N ILE A 52 -8.14 7.61 -6.54
CA ILE A 52 -8.70 6.37 -7.08
C ILE A 52 -7.80 5.93 -8.23
N TYR A 53 -7.34 4.71 -8.19
CA TYR A 53 -6.54 4.16 -9.28
C TYR A 53 -6.86 2.69 -9.52
N MET A 54 -6.62 2.27 -10.75
CA MET A 54 -6.79 0.90 -11.17
C MET A 54 -5.43 0.31 -11.50
N SER A 55 -5.18 -0.90 -11.02
CA SER A 55 -4.00 -1.67 -11.38
C SER A 55 -4.43 -2.88 -12.18
N THR A 56 -3.71 -3.16 -13.27
CA THR A 56 -3.95 -4.35 -14.09
C THR A 56 -2.65 -5.13 -14.23
N HIS A 57 -2.75 -6.45 -14.21
CA HIS A 57 -1.62 -7.32 -14.49
C HIS A 57 -2.13 -8.58 -15.20
N ARG A 58 -1.25 -9.18 -15.98
CA ARG A 58 -1.54 -10.44 -16.65
C ARG A 58 -1.05 -11.61 -15.80
N ARG A 59 -1.94 -12.57 -15.63
CA ARG A 59 -1.65 -13.81 -14.92
C ARG A 59 -2.07 -14.96 -15.83
N ARG A 60 -1.12 -15.59 -16.46
CA ARG A 60 -1.36 -16.60 -17.51
C ARG A 60 -2.11 -15.95 -18.68
N ARG A 61 -3.34 -16.39 -18.99
CA ARG A 61 -4.17 -15.89 -20.09
C ARG A 61 -5.22 -14.87 -19.63
N ARG A 62 -5.18 -14.44 -18.38
CA ARG A 62 -6.18 -13.52 -17.80
C ARG A 62 -5.56 -12.19 -17.47
N THR A 63 -6.34 -11.14 -17.65
CA THR A 63 -6.02 -9.83 -17.11
C THR A 63 -6.78 -9.67 -15.80
N ILE A 64 -6.06 -9.38 -14.74
CA ILE A 64 -6.63 -9.15 -13.42
C ILE A 64 -6.60 -7.65 -13.14
N ALA A 65 -7.75 -7.09 -12.81
CA ALA A 65 -7.90 -5.68 -12.48
C ALA A 65 -8.28 -5.52 -11.02
N VAL A 66 -7.70 -4.49 -10.40
CA VAL A 66 -7.96 -4.12 -9.01
C VAL A 66 -8.16 -2.63 -8.96
N VAL A 67 -9.22 -2.16 -8.30
CA VAL A 67 -9.45 -0.74 -8.06
C VAL A 67 -9.15 -0.43 -6.60
N ARG A 68 -8.39 0.63 -6.37
CA ARG A 68 -8.09 1.12 -5.02
C ARG A 68 -8.66 2.52 -4.85
N ILE A 69 -9.39 2.69 -3.78
CA ILE A 69 -9.95 3.97 -3.36
C ILE A 69 -9.23 4.36 -2.07
N VAL A 70 -8.43 5.41 -2.15
CA VAL A 70 -7.65 5.89 -1.01
C VAL A 70 -8.26 7.17 -0.50
N THR A 71 -8.64 7.18 0.78
CA THR A 71 -9.13 8.37 1.45
C THR A 71 -8.00 8.94 2.30
N LEU A 72 -7.59 10.16 1.99
CA LEU A 72 -6.49 10.82 2.68
C LEU A 72 -6.98 11.49 3.97
N ARG A 73 -6.25 11.32 5.04
CA ARG A 73 -6.52 11.90 6.36
C ARG A 73 -5.25 12.56 6.90
N PRO A 74 -4.84 13.70 6.29
CA PRO A 74 -3.63 14.38 6.74
C PRO A 74 -3.74 14.77 8.23
N PRO A 75 -2.62 14.90 8.92
CA PRO A 75 -1.23 14.84 8.41
C PRO A 75 -0.58 13.46 8.49
N ASN A 76 -1.28 12.42 8.97
CA ASN A 76 -0.60 11.20 9.39
C ASN A 76 -1.39 9.91 9.15
N ALA A 77 -2.46 9.95 8.36
CA ALA A 77 -3.28 8.75 8.15
C ALA A 77 -3.90 8.70 6.76
N TRP A 78 -4.21 7.51 6.30
CA TRP A 78 -5.02 7.28 5.10
C TRP A 78 -5.69 5.92 5.18
N HIS A 79 -6.80 5.79 4.47
CA HIS A 79 -7.61 4.59 4.42
C HIS A 79 -7.66 4.06 3.00
N LEU A 80 -7.60 2.75 2.85
CA LEU A 80 -7.65 2.07 1.56
C LEU A 80 -8.84 1.13 1.48
N ASP A 81 -9.61 1.25 0.41
CA ASP A 81 -10.58 0.25 -0.02
C ASP A 81 -10.09 -0.35 -1.34
N LEU A 82 -9.85 -1.65 -1.34
CA LEU A 82 -9.45 -2.39 -2.54
C LEU A 82 -10.61 -3.27 -2.97
N VAL A 83 -10.99 -3.15 -4.24
CA VAL A 83 -12.03 -3.97 -4.84
C VAL A 83 -11.42 -4.70 -6.04
N GLY A 84 -11.51 -6.01 -6.04
CA GLY A 84 -10.94 -6.83 -7.10
C GLY A 84 -11.76 -8.07 -7.39
N GLN A 85 -11.37 -8.77 -8.45
CA GLN A 85 -12.05 -10.00 -8.86
C GLN A 85 -11.81 -11.14 -7.88
N GLU A 86 -10.60 -11.22 -7.34
CA GLU A 86 -10.18 -12.31 -6.48
C GLU A 86 -10.29 -11.99 -5.00
N ARG A 87 -10.20 -10.70 -4.64
CA ARG A 87 -10.28 -10.26 -3.24
C ARG A 87 -10.76 -8.83 -3.13
N ASP A 88 -11.33 -8.53 -1.99
CA ASP A 88 -11.51 -7.16 -1.49
C ASP A 88 -10.61 -6.99 -0.27
N GLU A 89 -10.16 -5.78 -0.02
CA GLU A 89 -9.30 -5.51 1.12
C GLU A 89 -9.57 -4.11 1.67
N ILE A 90 -9.50 -3.97 2.98
CA ILE A 90 -9.59 -2.69 3.66
C ILE A 90 -8.26 -2.51 4.42
N GLY A 91 -7.65 -1.34 4.28
CA GLY A 91 -6.43 -1.02 4.99
C GLY A 91 -6.52 0.32 5.68
N ASP A 92 -6.08 0.38 6.94
CA ASP A 92 -5.95 1.63 7.68
C ASP A 92 -4.48 1.85 8.01
N TYR A 93 -3.97 3.00 7.55
CA TYR A 93 -2.57 3.39 7.65
C TYR A 93 -2.44 4.55 8.62
N HIS A 94 -1.52 4.44 9.55
CA HIS A 94 -1.27 5.45 10.56
C HIS A 94 0.22 5.67 10.78
N LEU A 95 0.65 6.93 10.81
CA LEU A 95 2.02 7.31 11.08
C LEU A 95 2.11 7.97 12.46
N THR A 96 3.14 7.58 13.22
CA THR A 96 3.46 8.17 14.52
C THR A 96 4.89 8.68 14.50
N ARG A 97 5.07 9.92 14.92
CA ARG A 97 6.41 10.49 15.06
C ARG A 97 7.15 9.84 16.22
N LEU A 98 8.31 9.26 15.95
CA LEU A 98 9.19 8.69 16.97
C LEU A 98 10.37 9.63 17.30
N GLY A 99 10.71 10.51 16.37
CA GLY A 99 11.80 11.45 16.52
C GLY A 99 11.88 12.38 15.31
N PRO A 100 12.84 13.32 15.28
CA PRO A 100 12.96 14.28 14.15
C PRO A 100 13.13 13.61 12.78
N ARG A 101 13.72 12.42 12.75
CA ARG A 101 14.01 11.66 11.52
C ARG A 101 13.59 10.21 11.64
N LYS A 102 12.54 9.94 12.40
CA LYS A 102 12.07 8.58 12.63
C LYS A 102 10.57 8.56 12.78
N THR A 103 9.93 7.67 12.04
CA THR A 103 8.47 7.54 11.98
C THR A 103 8.09 6.07 12.07
N ARG A 104 7.03 5.78 12.81
CA ARG A 104 6.42 4.42 12.82
C ARG A 104 5.23 4.42 11.89
N LEU A 105 5.20 3.44 11.01
CA LEU A 105 4.03 3.12 10.17
C LEU A 105 3.35 1.89 10.75
N GLU A 106 2.07 2.01 11.01
CA GLU A 106 1.21 0.89 11.41
C GLU A 106 0.10 0.75 10.39
N ILE A 107 -0.12 -0.47 9.92
CA ILE A 107 -1.18 -0.78 8.96
C ILE A 107 -1.99 -1.95 9.49
N THR A 108 -3.32 -1.79 9.50
CA THR A 108 -4.26 -2.87 9.79
C THR A 108 -4.98 -3.22 8.50
N PHE A 109 -5.00 -4.50 8.14
CA PHE A 109 -5.66 -4.99 6.94
C PHE A 109 -6.76 -5.97 7.28
N ARG A 110 -7.82 -5.94 6.48
CA ARG A 110 -8.83 -7.00 6.45
C ARG A 110 -9.01 -7.43 5.00
N ALA A 111 -8.73 -8.68 4.72
CA ALA A 111 -8.81 -9.23 3.37
C ALA A 111 -9.94 -10.26 3.29
N ASN A 112 -10.72 -10.18 2.21
CA ASN A 112 -11.77 -11.14 1.86
C ASN A 112 -11.41 -11.75 0.51
N TYR A 113 -11.11 -13.04 0.49
CA TYR A 113 -10.74 -13.77 -0.73
C TYR A 113 -11.91 -14.57 -1.28
N ARG A 114 -12.06 -14.57 -2.59
CA ARG A 114 -13.08 -15.31 -3.34
C ARG A 114 -12.48 -16.43 -4.21
N ILE A 115 -11.27 -16.84 -3.90
CA ILE A 115 -10.55 -17.88 -4.66
C ILE A 115 -10.23 -19.06 -3.77
N ALA A 116 -10.13 -20.24 -4.39
CA ALA A 116 -9.53 -21.40 -3.74
C ALA A 116 -8.04 -21.13 -3.52
N ASN A 117 -7.45 -21.73 -2.52
CA ASN A 117 -6.04 -21.55 -2.18
C ASN A 117 -5.68 -20.10 -1.84
N ALA A 118 -6.59 -19.38 -1.18
CA ALA A 118 -6.32 -18.03 -0.70
C ALA A 118 -5.11 -18.04 0.23
N PRO A 119 -4.31 -16.95 0.22
CA PRO A 119 -3.20 -16.82 1.18
C PRO A 119 -3.67 -16.92 2.61
N THR A 120 -2.85 -17.47 3.48
CA THR A 120 -3.09 -17.45 4.91
C THR A 120 -2.78 -16.07 5.47
N LYS A 121 -3.19 -15.81 6.70
CA LYS A 121 -2.84 -14.59 7.43
C LYS A 121 -1.31 -14.41 7.49
N GLU A 122 -0.59 -15.48 7.75
CA GLU A 122 0.88 -15.47 7.86
C GLU A 122 1.52 -15.15 6.50
N GLU A 123 0.99 -15.74 5.44
CA GLU A 123 1.49 -15.49 4.08
C GLU A 123 1.25 -14.04 3.65
N ASP A 124 0.07 -13.48 3.92
CA ASP A 124 -0.24 -12.08 3.62
C ASP A 124 0.64 -11.13 4.43
N THR A 125 0.85 -11.41 5.71
CA THR A 125 1.72 -10.60 6.57
C THR A 125 3.14 -10.58 6.04
N LYS A 126 3.67 -11.74 5.67
CA LYS A 126 5.02 -11.88 5.12
C LYS A 126 5.17 -11.15 3.79
N LEU A 127 4.21 -11.32 2.89
CA LEU A 127 4.26 -10.68 1.57
C LEU A 127 4.16 -9.16 1.68
N THR A 128 3.28 -8.67 2.53
CA THR A 128 3.11 -7.23 2.75
C THR A 128 4.37 -6.61 3.35
N ASN A 129 4.99 -7.26 4.33
CA ASN A 129 6.27 -6.81 4.88
C ASN A 129 7.37 -6.77 3.83
N LYS A 130 7.43 -7.78 2.96
CA LYS A 130 8.42 -7.83 1.88
C LYS A 130 8.22 -6.69 0.88
N THR A 131 6.98 -6.37 0.56
CA THR A 131 6.65 -5.23 -0.31
C THR A 131 7.09 -3.92 0.35
N TRP A 132 6.82 -3.75 1.63
CA TRP A 132 7.22 -2.55 2.36
C TRP A 132 8.72 -2.44 2.57
N ASP A 133 9.48 -3.55 2.58
CA ASP A 133 10.94 -3.47 2.55
C ASP A 133 11.41 -2.66 1.35
N LYS A 134 10.82 -2.89 0.19
CA LYS A 134 11.17 -2.18 -1.05
C LYS A 134 10.72 -0.71 -1.02
N TYR A 135 9.52 -0.46 -0.53
CA TYR A 135 9.00 0.91 -0.38
C TYR A 135 9.86 1.72 0.58
N ILE A 136 10.18 1.17 1.74
CA ILE A 136 10.97 1.86 2.76
C ILE A 136 12.37 2.15 2.23
N ALA A 137 13.00 1.20 1.54
CA ALA A 137 14.31 1.42 0.94
C ALA A 137 14.28 2.57 -0.08
N ALA A 138 13.24 2.61 -0.93
CA ALA A 138 13.08 3.68 -1.91
C ALA A 138 12.82 5.03 -1.24
N LEU A 139 11.96 5.06 -0.22
CA LEU A 139 11.62 6.25 0.53
C LEU A 139 12.84 6.84 1.24
N GLU A 140 13.58 6.01 1.94
CA GLU A 140 14.79 6.46 2.68
C GLU A 140 15.87 6.96 1.72
N ARG A 141 15.99 6.33 0.56
CA ARG A 141 16.90 6.77 -0.49
C ARG A 141 16.50 8.15 -1.05
N ASP A 142 15.21 8.36 -1.29
CA ASP A 142 14.68 9.63 -1.76
C ASP A 142 14.86 10.73 -0.71
N TYR A 143 14.66 10.40 0.55
CA TYR A 143 14.89 11.33 1.65
C TYR A 143 16.36 11.75 1.73
N ALA A 144 17.28 10.81 1.60
CA ALA A 144 18.71 11.10 1.62
C ALA A 144 19.14 12.04 0.48
N ARG A 145 18.46 11.97 -0.66
CA ARG A 145 18.74 12.82 -1.82
C ARG A 145 18.08 14.20 -1.73
N SER A 146 17.06 14.36 -0.90
CA SER A 146 16.29 15.61 -0.80
C SER A 146 16.95 16.66 0.07
N GLY A 147 17.91 16.26 0.83
CA GLY A 147 18.62 17.15 1.75
C GLY A 147 20.02 17.42 1.34
#